data_453a2254fb45af4936f42ffa092b2197
#
_entry.id   453a2254fb45af4936f42ffa092b2197
#
_cell.length_a   1.000
_cell.length_b   1.000
_cell.length_c   1.000
_cell.angle_alpha   90.00
_cell.angle_beta   90.00
_cell.angle_gamma   90.00
#
_symmetry.space_group_name_H-M   'P 1'
#
loop_
_entity.id
_entity.type
_entity.pdbx_description
1 polymer ?
#
loop_
_entity_poly.entity_id
_entity_poly.type
_entity_poly.pdbx_seq_one_letter_code
_entity_poly.pdbx_strand_id
1 'polypeptide(L)'
;MTKHVDGLRRRQFLVGSASVGAGLMFGFSLGTEFSGGANEAFAAGNYDHGLFLTMDPTGITTVNITKCEGGQHIGTAIAQAVVEQLELDWNDVRIAYVDSHEKWGLMITGGSWSVNWTFDQMSRVGASARIALVDAGAKMLGVSPSECSAENSVVTHEASGTSVTYGDIVSSGNIDRTFTEDEMKELPLKGFGDYKIVGQSMPALDIPAKTDGTAGFGIDVFVPGMVYARWLSPPVRWGAMPKSVNDSAAKSVDGYIGTILAEGSGNAGAQKGYALAIAETKHAADAAADLVKVQWDLGPYADVSDETLVNEAKSLINDPNAGLAWVLDGDVKAG
;
A
#
# COMPACT_ATOMS: atom_id res chain seq x y z
N MET A 1 17.40 14.58 -26.88
CA MET A 1 16.80 13.64 -27.85
C MET A 1 16.14 12.50 -27.05
N THR A 2 14.92 12.70 -26.66
CA THR A 2 14.10 11.71 -25.92
C THR A 2 13.38 10.84 -26.96
N LYS A 3 13.72 9.56 -27.01
CA LYS A 3 12.98 8.60 -27.83
C LYS A 3 11.69 8.26 -27.10
N HIS A 4 10.57 8.67 -27.67
CA HIS A 4 9.26 8.12 -27.36
C HIS A 4 9.27 6.61 -27.65
N VAL A 5 8.93 5.81 -26.65
CA VAL A 5 8.61 4.40 -26.84
C VAL A 5 7.10 4.36 -27.10
N ASP A 6 6.73 4.07 -28.35
CA ASP A 6 5.35 3.91 -28.76
C ASP A 6 4.66 2.79 -27.99
N GLY A 7 3.42 3.09 -27.53
CA GLY A 7 2.62 2.24 -26.68
C GLY A 7 2.35 0.88 -27.29
N LEU A 8 2.73 -0.15 -26.58
CA LEU A 8 2.25 -1.52 -26.79
C LEU A 8 0.73 -1.55 -26.61
N ARG A 9 0.02 -1.96 -27.66
CA ARG A 9 -1.44 -2.09 -27.62
C ARG A 9 -1.84 -3.13 -26.56
N ARG A 10 -2.88 -2.85 -25.79
CA ARG A 10 -3.42 -3.68 -24.67
C ARG A 10 -3.48 -5.19 -24.95
N ARG A 11 -3.69 -5.59 -26.21
CA ARG A 11 -3.67 -7.00 -26.66
C ARG A 11 -2.27 -7.65 -26.67
N GLN A 12 -1.22 -6.87 -26.83
CA GLN A 12 0.17 -7.39 -26.88
C GLN A 12 0.77 -7.58 -25.48
N PHE A 13 0.29 -6.86 -24.49
CA PHE A 13 0.71 -7.02 -23.10
C PHE A 13 0.19 -8.32 -22.48
N LEU A 14 -1.06 -8.69 -22.77
CA LEU A 14 -1.66 -9.95 -22.29
C LEU A 14 -1.02 -11.21 -22.94
N VAL A 15 -0.49 -11.08 -24.16
CA VAL A 15 0.18 -12.19 -24.86
C VAL A 15 1.68 -12.25 -24.55
N GLY A 16 2.31 -11.13 -24.18
CA GLY A 16 3.75 -11.06 -23.87
C GLY A 16 4.13 -11.55 -22.47
N SER A 17 3.22 -11.59 -21.53
CA SER A 17 3.47 -12.06 -20.16
C SER A 17 3.31 -13.57 -19.97
N ALA A 18 2.73 -14.27 -20.92
CA ALA A 18 2.57 -15.74 -20.89
C ALA A 18 3.88 -16.54 -21.10
N SER A 19 5.00 -15.89 -21.37
CA SER A 19 6.26 -16.57 -21.72
C SER A 19 7.34 -16.53 -20.64
N VAL A 20 7.07 -16.01 -19.44
CA VAL A 20 8.04 -15.95 -18.34
C VAL A 20 7.46 -16.63 -17.09
N GLY A 21 7.66 -17.95 -17.02
CA GLY A 21 7.26 -18.77 -15.87
C GLY A 21 5.75 -19.06 -15.85
N ALA A 22 5.35 -20.33 -15.94
CA ALA A 22 3.95 -20.73 -15.92
C ALA A 22 3.23 -20.25 -14.64
N GLY A 23 2.46 -19.19 -14.74
CA GLY A 23 1.64 -18.62 -13.67
C GLY A 23 0.52 -17.77 -14.23
N LEU A 24 -0.63 -17.77 -13.56
CA LEU A 24 -1.77 -16.95 -13.90
C LEU A 24 -1.69 -15.62 -13.16
N MET A 25 -1.97 -14.55 -13.89
CA MET A 25 -1.92 -13.20 -13.36
C MET A 25 -3.29 -12.54 -13.52
N PHE A 26 -3.86 -12.07 -12.42
CA PHE A 26 -5.09 -11.28 -12.43
C PHE A 26 -4.79 -9.81 -12.17
N GLY A 27 -5.12 -8.95 -13.12
CA GLY A 27 -5.00 -7.51 -13.02
C GLY A 27 -6.22 -6.81 -13.59
N PHE A 28 -6.66 -5.75 -12.96
CA PHE A 28 -7.82 -4.97 -13.37
C PHE A 28 -7.50 -3.49 -13.41
N SER A 29 -8.07 -2.81 -14.41
CA SER A 29 -8.14 -1.35 -14.42
C SER A 29 -9.47 -0.93 -13.82
N LEU A 30 -9.47 -0.45 -12.58
CA LEU A 30 -10.64 0.18 -11.97
C LEU A 30 -10.52 1.69 -12.18
N GLY A 31 -11.40 2.26 -13.00
CA GLY A 31 -11.58 3.71 -13.06
C GLY A 31 -12.05 4.21 -11.69
N THR A 32 -11.35 5.18 -11.15
CA THR A 32 -11.66 5.73 -9.83
C THR A 32 -12.75 6.80 -9.94
N GLU A 33 -14.01 6.43 -9.83
CA GLU A 33 -15.05 7.34 -9.39
C GLU A 33 -15.46 6.98 -7.95
N PHE A 34 -14.69 7.47 -6.98
CA PHE A 34 -15.13 7.55 -5.59
C PHE A 34 -15.54 8.99 -5.29
N SER A 35 -16.85 9.22 -5.22
CA SER A 35 -17.43 10.49 -4.82
C SER A 35 -17.34 10.66 -3.30
N GLY A 36 -16.38 11.43 -2.86
CA GLY A 36 -16.24 11.86 -1.47
C GLY A 36 -15.09 12.85 -1.32
N GLY A 37 -15.36 14.06 -0.97
CA GLY A 37 -14.58 15.30 -0.97
C GLY A 37 -13.10 15.36 -0.56
N ALA A 38 -12.41 14.25 -0.36
CA ALA A 38 -10.95 14.20 -0.21
C ALA A 38 -10.25 13.62 -1.45
N ASN A 39 -10.98 13.16 -2.46
CA ASN A 39 -10.49 12.34 -3.56
C ASN A 39 -10.17 13.10 -4.85
N GLU A 40 -10.54 14.37 -4.98
CA GLU A 40 -10.29 15.14 -6.23
C GLU A 40 -8.80 15.37 -6.52
N ALA A 41 -7.93 15.32 -5.50
CA ALA A 41 -6.49 15.48 -5.70
C ALA A 41 -5.80 14.19 -6.20
N PHE A 42 -6.48 13.05 -6.16
CA PHE A 42 -5.90 11.73 -6.49
C PHE A 42 -6.51 11.09 -7.73
N ALA A 43 -7.52 11.72 -8.36
CA ALA A 43 -8.31 11.15 -9.43
C ALA A 43 -7.75 11.37 -10.85
N ALA A 44 -6.58 11.96 -11.02
CA ALA A 44 -6.05 12.33 -12.33
C ALA A 44 -4.96 11.37 -12.82
N GLY A 45 -5.26 10.12 -13.11
CA GLY A 45 -4.33 9.22 -13.78
C GLY A 45 -5.01 7.95 -14.29
N ASN A 46 -4.84 7.62 -15.56
CA ASN A 46 -5.12 6.28 -16.08
C ASN A 46 -4.16 5.30 -15.40
N TYR A 47 -4.58 4.67 -14.32
CA TYR A 47 -3.80 3.66 -13.63
C TYR A 47 -3.93 2.33 -14.36
N ASP A 48 -2.81 1.81 -14.84
CA ASP A 48 -2.68 0.39 -15.13
C ASP A 48 -2.57 -0.30 -13.76
N HIS A 49 -3.71 -0.73 -13.23
CA HIS A 49 -3.78 -1.43 -11.96
C HIS A 49 -3.10 -2.78 -12.14
N GLY A 50 -1.81 -2.81 -11.89
CA GLY A 50 -1.02 -4.01 -11.95
C GLY A 50 -1.62 -5.16 -11.14
N LEU A 51 -1.11 -6.29 -11.34
CA LEU A 51 -1.58 -7.57 -10.85
C LEU A 51 -1.67 -7.60 -9.32
N PHE A 52 -2.90 -7.59 -8.77
CA PHE A 52 -3.12 -7.66 -7.33
C PHE A 52 -2.94 -9.07 -6.77
N LEU A 53 -3.03 -10.09 -7.63
CA LEU A 53 -2.71 -11.44 -7.25
C LEU A 53 -2.08 -12.22 -8.41
N THR A 54 -1.20 -13.15 -8.06
CA THR A 54 -0.63 -14.14 -8.96
C THR A 54 -0.83 -15.53 -8.37
N MET A 55 -1.11 -16.51 -9.21
CA MET A 55 -1.21 -17.91 -8.82
C MET A 55 -0.26 -18.74 -9.67
N ASP A 56 0.56 -19.56 -9.04
CA ASP A 56 1.48 -20.44 -9.73
C ASP A 56 0.84 -21.81 -10.07
N PRO A 57 1.50 -22.65 -10.88
CA PRO A 57 0.99 -23.97 -11.24
C PRO A 57 0.80 -24.96 -10.08
N THR A 58 1.33 -24.66 -8.90
CA THR A 58 1.10 -25.46 -7.69
C THR A 58 -0.15 -25.03 -6.91
N GLY A 59 -0.78 -23.93 -7.32
CA GLY A 59 -1.93 -23.33 -6.64
C GLY A 59 -1.55 -22.27 -5.60
N ILE A 60 -0.26 -22.10 -5.30
CA ILE A 60 0.19 -21.06 -4.39
C ILE A 60 -0.14 -19.69 -4.97
N THR A 61 -0.85 -18.92 -4.17
CA THR A 61 -1.38 -17.61 -4.56
C THR A 61 -0.70 -16.50 -3.78
N THR A 62 -0.04 -15.59 -4.48
CA THR A 62 0.58 -14.41 -3.89
C THR A 62 -0.33 -13.20 -4.07
N VAL A 63 -0.71 -12.56 -2.97
CA VAL A 63 -1.47 -11.31 -2.95
C VAL A 63 -0.49 -10.13 -2.82
N ASN A 64 -0.54 -9.22 -3.78
CA ASN A 64 0.28 -8.02 -3.80
C ASN A 64 -0.32 -6.94 -2.90
N ILE A 65 0.43 -6.57 -1.86
CA ILE A 65 0.00 -5.64 -0.84
C ILE A 65 0.53 -4.24 -1.15
N THR A 66 -0.38 -3.31 -1.41
CA THR A 66 -0.08 -1.92 -1.78
C THR A 66 -0.06 -0.97 -0.57
N LYS A 67 -0.23 -1.50 0.64
CA LYS A 67 -0.21 -0.73 1.89
C LYS A 67 1.02 -1.07 2.70
N CYS A 68 1.62 -0.06 3.33
CA CYS A 68 2.83 -0.24 4.13
C CYS A 68 2.54 -1.04 5.42
N GLU A 69 3.37 -2.03 5.70
CA GLU A 69 3.38 -2.77 6.94
C GLU A 69 4.23 -2.03 7.98
N GLY A 70 3.62 -1.70 9.10
CA GLY A 70 4.25 -1.02 10.24
C GLY A 70 4.06 -1.76 11.57
N GLY A 71 3.73 -3.05 11.53
CA GLY A 71 3.44 -3.89 12.69
C GLY A 71 1.95 -4.16 12.92
N GLN A 72 1.08 -3.66 12.02
CA GLN A 72 -0.37 -3.83 12.13
C GLN A 72 -0.94 -5.00 11.34
N HIS A 73 -0.08 -5.79 10.67
CA HIS A 73 -0.45 -6.98 9.88
C HIS A 73 -1.44 -6.72 8.74
N ILE A 74 -1.30 -5.57 8.08
CA ILE A 74 -2.21 -5.16 7.00
C ILE A 74 -2.25 -6.15 5.84
N GLY A 75 -1.14 -6.79 5.52
CA GLY A 75 -1.06 -7.79 4.46
C GLY A 75 -1.98 -8.97 4.72
N THR A 76 -2.02 -9.47 5.95
CA THR A 76 -2.92 -10.56 6.36
C THR A 76 -4.39 -10.15 6.23
N ALA A 77 -4.75 -8.94 6.66
CA ALA A 77 -6.12 -8.46 6.58
C ALA A 77 -6.60 -8.28 5.12
N ILE A 78 -5.73 -7.78 4.24
CA ILE A 78 -6.03 -7.64 2.81
C ILE A 78 -6.13 -9.02 2.15
N ALA A 79 -5.24 -9.95 2.49
CA ALA A 79 -5.28 -11.32 1.99
C ALA A 79 -6.59 -12.04 2.37
N GLN A 80 -7.12 -11.82 3.60
CA GLN A 80 -8.40 -12.38 3.99
C GLN A 80 -9.54 -11.96 3.05
N ALA A 81 -9.59 -10.69 2.61
CA ALA A 81 -10.62 -10.22 1.68
C ALA A 81 -10.55 -10.92 0.32
N VAL A 82 -9.34 -11.17 -0.19
CA VAL A 82 -9.12 -11.91 -1.45
C VAL A 82 -9.50 -13.37 -1.28
N VAL A 83 -8.95 -14.03 -0.26
CA VAL A 83 -9.12 -15.47 -0.01
C VAL A 83 -10.57 -15.84 0.22
N GLU A 84 -11.32 -15.00 0.97
CA GLU A 84 -12.75 -15.18 1.19
C GLU A 84 -13.53 -15.30 -0.11
N GLN A 85 -13.29 -14.41 -1.03
CA GLN A 85 -14.04 -14.36 -2.29
C GLN A 85 -13.50 -15.33 -3.34
N LEU A 86 -12.22 -15.68 -3.24
CA LEU A 86 -11.54 -16.61 -4.15
C LEU A 86 -11.85 -18.08 -3.78
N GLU A 87 -12.32 -18.37 -2.57
CA GLU A 87 -12.46 -19.74 -2.03
C GLU A 87 -11.11 -20.49 -2.02
N LEU A 88 -10.04 -19.77 -1.71
CA LEU A 88 -8.68 -20.32 -1.63
C LEU A 88 -8.45 -20.99 -0.28
N ASP A 89 -7.69 -22.08 -0.23
CA ASP A 89 -7.17 -22.61 1.03
C ASP A 89 -6.16 -21.61 1.64
N TRP A 90 -6.34 -21.27 2.93
CA TRP A 90 -5.47 -20.32 3.62
C TRP A 90 -3.99 -20.73 3.62
N ASN A 91 -3.71 -22.03 3.54
CA ASN A 91 -2.35 -22.55 3.49
C ASN A 91 -1.63 -22.22 2.16
N ASP A 92 -2.40 -21.98 1.09
CA ASP A 92 -1.87 -21.69 -0.24
C ASP A 92 -1.63 -20.20 -0.46
N VAL A 93 -1.98 -19.32 0.51
CA VAL A 93 -1.80 -17.89 0.36
C VAL A 93 -0.41 -17.43 0.78
N ARG A 94 0.13 -16.48 0.04
CA ARG A 94 1.34 -15.71 0.35
C ARG A 94 1.04 -14.23 0.14
N ILE A 95 1.82 -13.38 0.78
CA ILE A 95 1.74 -11.92 0.58
C ILE A 95 3.09 -11.40 0.09
N ALA A 96 3.04 -10.39 -0.77
CA ALA A 96 4.22 -9.64 -1.21
C ALA A 96 3.95 -8.15 -1.08
N TYR A 97 4.78 -7.43 -0.35
CA TYR A 97 4.74 -5.97 -0.32
C TYR A 97 5.41 -5.43 -1.57
N VAL A 98 4.68 -4.61 -2.32
CA VAL A 98 5.14 -4.11 -3.62
C VAL A 98 5.89 -2.79 -3.48
N ASP A 99 6.83 -2.55 -4.40
CA ASP A 99 7.54 -1.28 -4.49
C ASP A 99 6.58 -0.13 -4.80
N SER A 100 6.94 1.06 -4.33
CA SER A 100 6.17 2.27 -4.61
C SER A 100 6.18 2.59 -6.10
N HIS A 101 4.98 2.59 -6.71
CA HIS A 101 4.82 2.89 -8.13
C HIS A 101 3.40 3.41 -8.39
N GLU A 102 3.27 4.38 -9.29
CA GLU A 102 1.99 5.01 -9.65
C GLU A 102 0.92 4.03 -10.15
N LYS A 103 1.33 2.91 -10.76
CA LYS A 103 0.42 1.86 -11.24
C LYS A 103 -0.49 1.27 -10.14
N TRP A 104 -0.08 1.38 -8.88
CA TRP A 104 -0.82 0.86 -7.74
C TRP A 104 -1.88 1.84 -7.21
N GLY A 105 -1.92 3.06 -7.73
CA GLY A 105 -2.78 4.13 -7.23
C GLY A 105 -2.39 4.60 -5.84
N LEU A 106 -3.35 4.80 -4.97
CA LEU A 106 -3.12 5.33 -3.63
C LEU A 106 -2.51 4.30 -2.69
N MET A 107 -1.22 4.41 -2.44
CA MET A 107 -0.45 3.52 -1.55
C MET A 107 -0.35 4.02 -0.11
N ILE A 108 -0.94 5.16 0.22
CA ILE A 108 -0.84 5.76 1.56
C ILE A 108 -1.37 4.81 2.65
N THR A 109 -0.68 4.76 3.77
CA THR A 109 -1.07 4.04 4.98
C THR A 109 -1.21 5.05 6.11
N GLY A 110 -2.42 5.21 6.64
CA GLY A 110 -2.72 6.17 7.69
C GLY A 110 -4.22 6.26 7.96
N GLY A 111 -4.60 6.91 9.05
CA GLY A 111 -5.99 7.16 9.41
C GLY A 111 -6.85 5.92 9.63
N SER A 112 -6.25 4.73 9.78
CA SER A 112 -6.95 3.43 9.86
C SER A 112 -7.79 3.08 8.63
N TRP A 113 -7.46 3.64 7.45
CA TRP A 113 -8.27 3.49 6.24
C TRP A 113 -7.80 2.36 5.31
N SER A 114 -6.67 1.74 5.58
CA SER A 114 -6.08 0.77 4.64
C SER A 114 -7.04 -0.36 4.26
N VAL A 115 -7.68 -1.03 5.23
CA VAL A 115 -8.69 -2.06 4.94
C VAL A 115 -9.95 -1.44 4.37
N ASN A 116 -10.47 -0.37 4.97
CA ASN A 116 -11.69 0.28 4.53
C ASN A 116 -11.66 0.66 3.03
N TRP A 117 -10.53 1.21 2.56
CA TRP A 117 -10.38 1.62 1.15
C TRP A 117 -10.10 0.48 0.19
N THR A 118 -9.55 -0.64 0.67
CA THR A 118 -9.14 -1.73 -0.22
C THR A 118 -10.07 -2.94 -0.15
N PHE A 119 -10.92 -3.04 0.84
CA PHE A 119 -11.74 -4.24 1.08
C PHE A 119 -12.62 -4.61 -0.11
N ASP A 120 -13.41 -3.67 -0.64
CA ASP A 120 -14.27 -3.92 -1.79
C ASP A 120 -13.44 -4.28 -3.04
N GLN A 121 -12.40 -3.52 -3.32
CA GLN A 121 -11.49 -3.77 -4.44
C GLN A 121 -10.88 -5.17 -4.37
N MET A 122 -10.32 -5.54 -3.22
CA MET A 122 -9.63 -6.83 -3.07
C MET A 122 -10.63 -8.00 -3.02
N SER A 123 -11.83 -7.77 -2.49
CA SER A 123 -12.93 -8.73 -2.60
C SER A 123 -13.31 -9.00 -4.06
N ARG A 124 -13.42 -7.97 -4.88
CA ARG A 124 -13.70 -8.12 -6.32
C ARG A 124 -12.56 -8.81 -7.06
N VAL A 125 -11.31 -8.56 -6.69
CA VAL A 125 -10.15 -9.29 -7.22
C VAL A 125 -10.30 -10.79 -6.92
N GLY A 126 -10.62 -11.17 -5.69
CA GLY A 126 -10.86 -12.58 -5.33
C GLY A 126 -12.03 -13.20 -6.08
N ALA A 127 -13.18 -12.49 -6.15
CA ALA A 127 -14.38 -12.98 -6.82
C ALA A 127 -14.17 -13.19 -8.32
N SER A 128 -13.51 -12.26 -9.00
CA SER A 128 -13.22 -12.39 -10.44
C SER A 128 -12.26 -13.54 -10.72
N ALA A 129 -11.25 -13.73 -9.89
CA ALA A 129 -10.33 -14.85 -10.00
C ALA A 129 -11.08 -16.20 -9.81
N ARG A 130 -11.96 -16.29 -8.81
CA ARG A 130 -12.82 -17.48 -8.62
C ARG A 130 -13.69 -17.76 -9.84
N ILE A 131 -14.37 -16.77 -10.39
CA ILE A 131 -15.22 -16.95 -11.57
C ILE A 131 -14.39 -17.45 -12.76
N ALA A 132 -13.23 -16.87 -13.04
CA ALA A 132 -12.36 -17.29 -14.12
C ALA A 132 -11.85 -18.73 -13.93
N LEU A 133 -11.53 -19.12 -12.70
CA LEU A 133 -11.10 -20.48 -12.37
C LEU A 133 -12.24 -21.48 -12.46
N VAL A 134 -13.46 -21.12 -12.03
CA VAL A 134 -14.64 -21.97 -12.19
C VAL A 134 -14.98 -22.17 -13.67
N ASP A 135 -14.96 -21.11 -14.49
CA ASP A 135 -15.18 -21.21 -15.93
C ASP A 135 -14.16 -22.15 -16.60
N ALA A 136 -12.88 -22.00 -16.28
CA ALA A 136 -11.82 -22.84 -16.84
C ALA A 136 -11.89 -24.28 -16.33
N GLY A 137 -12.14 -24.48 -15.03
CA GLY A 137 -12.31 -25.78 -14.41
C GLY A 137 -13.50 -26.55 -14.98
N ALA A 138 -14.66 -25.90 -15.12
CA ALA A 138 -15.84 -26.50 -15.76
C ALA A 138 -15.55 -26.93 -17.20
N LYS A 139 -14.84 -26.11 -17.97
CA LYS A 139 -14.38 -26.46 -19.33
C LYS A 139 -13.48 -27.69 -19.33
N MET A 140 -12.56 -27.81 -18.35
CA MET A 140 -11.73 -29.02 -18.21
C MET A 140 -12.53 -30.27 -17.84
N LEU A 141 -13.57 -30.11 -17.02
CA LEU A 141 -14.47 -31.20 -16.63
C LEU A 141 -15.55 -31.52 -17.71
N GLY A 142 -15.69 -30.68 -18.74
CA GLY A 142 -16.66 -30.86 -19.82
C GLY A 142 -18.09 -30.58 -19.39
N VAL A 143 -18.33 -29.68 -18.44
CA VAL A 143 -19.62 -29.34 -17.86
C VAL A 143 -19.86 -27.83 -17.86
N SER A 144 -21.09 -27.39 -17.50
CA SER A 144 -21.41 -25.97 -17.40
C SER A 144 -20.79 -25.37 -16.12
N PRO A 145 -20.27 -24.14 -16.14
CA PRO A 145 -19.83 -23.43 -14.92
C PRO A 145 -20.89 -23.35 -13.83
N SER A 146 -22.18 -23.27 -14.20
CA SER A 146 -23.30 -23.24 -13.26
C SER A 146 -23.55 -24.55 -12.51
N GLU A 147 -22.90 -25.65 -12.93
CA GLU A 147 -22.95 -26.96 -12.29
C GLU A 147 -21.74 -27.21 -11.37
N CYS A 148 -20.88 -26.20 -11.27
CA CYS A 148 -19.64 -26.27 -10.49
C CYS A 148 -19.67 -25.31 -9.29
N SER A 149 -19.08 -25.75 -8.20
CA SER A 149 -18.71 -24.91 -7.04
C SER A 149 -17.21 -24.81 -6.90
N ALA A 150 -16.75 -23.81 -6.14
CA ALA A 150 -15.36 -23.65 -5.74
C ALA A 150 -15.26 -23.63 -4.23
N GLU A 151 -14.35 -24.42 -3.68
CA GLU A 151 -14.03 -24.44 -2.24
C GLU A 151 -12.62 -24.95 -2.02
N ASN A 152 -11.87 -24.34 -1.10
CA ASN A 152 -10.52 -24.77 -0.69
C ASN A 152 -9.59 -25.06 -1.88
N SER A 153 -9.46 -24.10 -2.81
CA SER A 153 -8.60 -24.21 -4.01
C SER A 153 -9.03 -25.28 -5.03
N VAL A 154 -10.28 -25.75 -4.97
CA VAL A 154 -10.78 -26.83 -5.83
C VAL A 154 -12.09 -26.42 -6.51
N VAL A 155 -12.21 -26.68 -7.80
CA VAL A 155 -13.47 -26.60 -8.55
C VAL A 155 -14.08 -27.99 -8.64
N THR A 156 -15.32 -28.16 -8.19
CA THR A 156 -16.02 -29.43 -8.14
C THR A 156 -17.31 -29.34 -8.96
N HIS A 157 -17.56 -30.34 -9.81
CA HIS A 157 -18.86 -30.56 -10.46
C HIS A 157 -19.78 -31.28 -9.47
N GLU A 158 -20.84 -30.60 -9.04
CA GLU A 158 -21.71 -31.03 -7.95
C GLU A 158 -22.39 -32.40 -8.21
N ALA A 159 -22.84 -32.63 -9.44
CA ALA A 159 -23.60 -33.82 -9.76
C ALA A 159 -22.77 -35.13 -9.82
N SER A 160 -21.49 -35.05 -10.25
CA SER A 160 -20.61 -36.23 -10.35
C SER A 160 -19.58 -36.34 -9.25
N GLY A 161 -19.33 -35.27 -8.50
CA GLY A 161 -18.25 -35.17 -7.54
C GLY A 161 -16.84 -35.15 -8.16
N THR A 162 -16.73 -35.04 -9.48
CA THR A 162 -15.42 -34.87 -10.13
C THR A 162 -14.90 -33.46 -9.88
N SER A 163 -13.59 -33.32 -9.69
CA SER A 163 -12.98 -32.05 -9.33
C SER A 163 -11.64 -31.82 -10.01
N VAL A 164 -11.21 -30.55 -10.03
CA VAL A 164 -9.91 -30.12 -10.53
C VAL A 164 -9.38 -29.02 -9.61
N THR A 165 -8.08 -29.06 -9.27
CA THR A 165 -7.47 -28.06 -8.41
C THR A 165 -7.20 -26.76 -9.16
N TYR A 166 -7.08 -25.64 -8.44
CA TYR A 166 -6.67 -24.37 -9.02
C TYR A 166 -5.28 -24.48 -9.68
N GLY A 167 -4.35 -25.23 -9.06
CA GLY A 167 -3.04 -25.48 -9.65
C GLY A 167 -3.11 -26.21 -10.99
N ASP A 168 -3.95 -27.25 -11.12
CA ASP A 168 -4.16 -27.97 -12.39
C ASP A 168 -4.76 -27.05 -13.46
N ILE A 169 -5.73 -26.20 -13.06
CA ILE A 169 -6.36 -25.24 -13.98
C ILE A 169 -5.31 -24.23 -14.50
N VAL A 170 -4.49 -23.67 -13.60
CA VAL A 170 -3.40 -22.75 -13.96
C VAL A 170 -2.37 -23.44 -14.85
N SER A 171 -1.98 -24.67 -14.51
CA SER A 171 -1.03 -25.48 -15.31
C SER A 171 -1.53 -25.73 -16.74
N SER A 172 -2.85 -25.80 -16.93
CA SER A 172 -3.43 -26.01 -18.26
C SER A 172 -3.25 -24.82 -19.18
N GLY A 173 -3.05 -23.62 -18.66
CA GLY A 173 -2.93 -22.36 -19.39
C GLY A 173 -4.20 -21.91 -20.12
N ASN A 174 -5.37 -22.53 -19.85
CA ASN A 174 -6.62 -22.32 -20.57
C ASN A 174 -7.59 -21.35 -19.83
N ILE A 175 -7.08 -20.30 -19.22
CA ILE A 175 -7.88 -19.31 -18.54
C ILE A 175 -7.99 -18.07 -19.41
N ASP A 176 -9.13 -17.92 -20.12
CA ASP A 176 -9.36 -16.88 -21.12
C ASP A 176 -10.28 -15.76 -20.63
N ARG A 177 -10.82 -15.86 -19.38
CA ARG A 177 -11.77 -14.90 -18.84
C ARG A 177 -11.09 -13.59 -18.50
N THR A 178 -11.60 -12.50 -19.05
CA THR A 178 -11.26 -11.12 -18.71
C THR A 178 -12.53 -10.39 -18.28
N PHE A 179 -12.36 -9.35 -17.46
CA PHE A 179 -13.47 -8.56 -16.96
C PHE A 179 -13.29 -7.10 -17.36
N THR A 180 -14.38 -6.47 -17.77
CA THR A 180 -14.44 -5.01 -17.91
C THR A 180 -14.61 -4.37 -16.53
N GLU A 181 -14.40 -3.06 -16.46
CA GLU A 181 -14.61 -2.29 -15.23
C GLU A 181 -16.06 -2.41 -14.72
N ASP A 182 -17.03 -2.34 -15.62
CA ASP A 182 -18.44 -2.46 -15.25
C ASP A 182 -18.79 -3.88 -14.78
N GLU A 183 -18.29 -4.93 -15.43
CA GLU A 183 -18.44 -6.29 -14.94
C GLU A 183 -17.84 -6.44 -13.53
N MET A 184 -16.69 -5.84 -13.26
CA MET A 184 -16.06 -5.88 -11.94
C MET A 184 -16.93 -5.24 -10.85
N LYS A 185 -17.60 -4.12 -11.14
CA LYS A 185 -18.51 -3.45 -10.20
C LYS A 185 -19.74 -4.30 -9.85
N GLU A 186 -20.21 -5.09 -10.81
CA GLU A 186 -21.42 -5.91 -10.70
C GLU A 186 -21.15 -7.36 -10.24
N LEU A 187 -19.90 -7.71 -9.95
CA LEU A 187 -19.56 -9.06 -9.49
C LEU A 187 -20.34 -9.44 -8.22
N PRO A 188 -20.94 -10.63 -8.18
CA PRO A 188 -21.58 -11.12 -6.98
C PRO A 188 -20.54 -11.45 -5.91
N LEU A 189 -20.53 -10.68 -4.84
CA LEU A 189 -19.70 -10.93 -3.66
C LEU A 189 -20.48 -11.71 -2.62
N LYS A 190 -19.78 -12.55 -1.85
CA LYS A 190 -20.35 -13.18 -0.64
C LYS A 190 -20.79 -12.09 0.33
N GLY A 191 -21.88 -12.32 1.01
CA GLY A 191 -22.33 -11.51 2.13
C GLY A 191 -21.70 -11.93 3.46
N PHE A 192 -21.86 -11.10 4.49
CA PHE A 192 -21.29 -11.35 5.82
C PHE A 192 -21.73 -12.70 6.43
N GLY A 193 -22.92 -13.19 6.08
CA GLY A 193 -23.42 -14.48 6.57
C GLY A 193 -22.70 -15.70 6.02
N ASP A 194 -22.01 -15.53 4.89
CA ASP A 194 -21.33 -16.60 4.15
C ASP A 194 -19.81 -16.60 4.34
N TYR A 195 -19.29 -15.65 5.15
CA TYR A 195 -17.85 -15.53 5.38
C TYR A 195 -17.31 -16.66 6.23
N LYS A 196 -16.20 -17.26 5.77
CA LYS A 196 -15.48 -18.35 6.43
C LYS A 196 -14.13 -17.89 6.98
N ILE A 197 -13.52 -16.89 6.36
CA ILE A 197 -12.16 -16.37 6.62
C ILE A 197 -12.20 -14.97 7.22
N VAL A 198 -12.97 -14.07 6.61
CA VAL A 198 -13.12 -12.70 7.12
C VAL A 198 -13.90 -12.73 8.45
N GLY A 199 -13.34 -12.06 9.45
CA GLY A 199 -13.89 -12.08 10.83
C GLY A 199 -13.34 -13.20 11.69
N GLN A 200 -12.54 -14.12 11.14
CA GLN A 200 -11.86 -15.15 11.93
C GLN A 200 -10.45 -14.70 12.34
N SER A 201 -9.97 -15.26 13.45
CA SER A 201 -8.58 -15.04 13.91
C SER A 201 -7.63 -15.90 13.08
N MET A 202 -7.16 -15.35 11.97
CA MET A 202 -6.20 -16.04 11.13
C MET A 202 -4.75 -15.76 11.58
N PRO A 203 -3.83 -16.74 11.47
CA PRO A 203 -2.41 -16.49 11.72
C PRO A 203 -1.87 -15.41 10.78
N ALA A 204 -1.12 -14.46 11.32
CA ALA A 204 -0.52 -13.40 10.51
C ALA A 204 0.57 -13.96 9.60
N LEU A 205 0.43 -13.71 8.29
CA LEU A 205 1.27 -14.29 7.24
C LEU A 205 2.71 -13.75 7.24
N ASP A 206 2.95 -12.61 7.87
CA ASP A 206 4.24 -11.93 7.91
C ASP A 206 5.06 -12.24 9.19
N ILE A 207 4.48 -12.91 10.19
CA ILE A 207 5.17 -13.24 11.44
C ILE A 207 6.36 -14.18 11.22
N PRO A 208 6.28 -15.28 10.44
CA PRO A 208 7.43 -16.17 10.27
C PRO A 208 8.68 -15.42 9.82
N ALA A 209 8.59 -14.61 8.78
CA ALA A 209 9.73 -13.84 8.28
C ALA A 209 10.27 -12.82 9.30
N LYS A 210 9.40 -12.25 10.14
CA LYS A 210 9.80 -11.32 11.20
C LYS A 210 10.51 -11.99 12.38
N THR A 211 10.32 -13.30 12.56
CA THR A 211 10.89 -14.05 13.69
C THR A 211 12.11 -14.87 13.32
N ASP A 212 12.28 -15.23 12.04
CA ASP A 212 13.45 -15.96 11.54
C ASP A 212 14.53 -15.04 10.94
N GLY A 213 14.29 -13.72 10.87
CA GLY A 213 15.22 -12.71 10.37
C GLY A 213 15.25 -12.58 8.85
N THR A 214 14.30 -13.16 8.12
CA THR A 214 14.21 -13.04 6.65
C THR A 214 13.38 -11.83 6.19
N ALA A 215 12.63 -11.17 7.11
CA ALA A 215 11.91 -9.95 6.77
C ALA A 215 12.89 -8.80 6.49
N GLY A 216 12.77 -8.18 5.32
CA GLY A 216 13.54 -6.99 4.96
C GLY A 216 12.85 -5.71 5.42
N PHE A 217 13.58 -4.83 6.10
CA PHE A 217 13.10 -3.51 6.52
C PHE A 217 13.93 -2.41 5.84
N GLY A 218 13.40 -1.18 5.80
CA GLY A 218 14.12 -0.05 5.22
C GLY A 218 15.50 0.20 5.83
N ILE A 219 15.69 -0.15 7.12
CA ILE A 219 16.98 -0.03 7.80
C ILE A 219 18.01 -1.07 7.28
N ASP A 220 17.56 -2.18 6.71
CA ASP A 220 18.40 -3.27 6.23
C ASP A 220 18.84 -3.05 4.77
N VAL A 221 18.30 -2.02 4.10
CA VAL A 221 18.63 -1.73 2.71
C VAL A 221 20.08 -1.27 2.60
N PHE A 222 20.82 -1.94 1.73
CA PHE A 222 22.19 -1.57 1.38
C PHE A 222 22.34 -1.47 -0.13
N VAL A 223 22.92 -0.36 -0.59
CA VAL A 223 23.26 -0.13 -1.99
C VAL A 223 24.75 0.21 -2.09
N PRO A 224 25.52 -0.36 -3.03
CA PRO A 224 26.92 -0.03 -3.18
C PRO A 224 27.14 1.49 -3.34
N GLY A 225 28.03 2.07 -2.53
CA GLY A 225 28.27 3.51 -2.50
C GLY A 225 27.24 4.33 -1.70
N MET A 226 26.33 3.66 -0.98
CA MET A 226 25.37 4.33 -0.11
C MET A 226 26.09 5.12 1.00
N VAL A 227 25.60 6.31 1.26
CA VAL A 227 25.99 7.13 2.41
C VAL A 227 24.79 7.30 3.33
N TYR A 228 25.08 7.61 4.58
CA TYR A 228 24.06 7.79 5.62
C TYR A 228 23.93 9.26 5.97
N ALA A 229 22.70 9.67 6.23
CA ALA A 229 22.42 11.03 6.64
C ALA A 229 21.63 11.07 7.94
N ARG A 230 22.05 11.94 8.86
CA ARG A 230 21.29 12.26 10.05
C ARG A 230 20.59 13.60 9.86
N TRP A 231 19.29 13.60 10.05
CA TRP A 231 18.45 14.79 9.98
C TRP A 231 18.66 15.68 11.22
N LEU A 232 18.86 16.97 10.97
CA LEU A 232 18.93 18.02 11.96
C LEU A 232 17.70 18.91 11.80
N SER A 233 16.80 18.84 12.75
CA SER A 233 15.57 19.62 12.76
C SER A 233 15.79 20.99 13.38
N PRO A 234 15.09 22.02 12.89
CA PRO A 234 15.03 23.29 13.58
C PRO A 234 14.29 23.16 14.92
N PRO A 235 14.51 24.08 15.87
CA PRO A 235 13.84 24.04 17.17
C PRO A 235 12.34 24.34 17.10
N VAL A 236 11.86 24.92 15.99
CA VAL A 236 10.44 25.17 15.73
C VAL A 236 9.98 24.38 14.51
N ARG A 237 8.75 23.87 14.57
CA ARG A 237 8.22 22.98 13.54
C ARG A 237 7.96 23.68 12.19
N TRP A 238 7.52 24.94 12.23
CA TRP A 238 7.02 25.63 11.07
C TRP A 238 7.85 26.86 10.73
N GLY A 239 8.09 27.07 9.46
CA GLY A 239 8.64 28.32 8.92
C GLY A 239 10.14 28.52 9.12
N ALA A 240 10.82 27.68 9.89
CA ALA A 240 12.24 27.82 10.12
C ALA A 240 13.09 27.44 8.89
N MET A 241 14.18 28.19 8.68
CA MET A 241 15.15 27.97 7.60
C MET A 241 16.58 27.94 8.17
N PRO A 242 17.46 27.03 7.69
CA PRO A 242 18.86 27.07 8.09
C PRO A 242 19.55 28.25 7.39
N LYS A 243 20.26 29.08 8.15
CA LYS A 243 21.06 30.20 7.65
C LYS A 243 22.50 29.84 7.39
N SER A 244 23.08 29.11 8.31
CA SER A 244 24.49 28.69 8.23
C SER A 244 24.73 27.45 9.07
N VAL A 245 25.83 26.78 8.78
CA VAL A 245 26.29 25.62 9.53
C VAL A 245 27.72 25.80 9.98
N ASN A 246 28.01 25.34 11.18
CA ASN A 246 29.39 25.13 11.66
C ASN A 246 29.56 23.64 11.97
N ASP A 247 30.26 22.95 11.09
CA ASP A 247 30.57 21.52 11.16
C ASP A 247 32.03 21.24 11.56
N SER A 248 32.77 22.26 12.02
CA SER A 248 34.19 22.13 12.31
C SER A 248 34.49 21.01 13.28
N ALA A 249 33.66 20.83 14.33
CA ALA A 249 33.83 19.76 15.30
C ALA A 249 33.49 18.38 14.71
N ALA A 250 32.51 18.31 13.81
CA ALA A 250 32.11 17.05 13.16
C ALA A 250 33.20 16.46 12.27
N LYS A 251 34.15 17.28 11.80
CA LYS A 251 35.29 16.82 10.96
C LYS A 251 36.26 15.90 11.73
N SER A 252 36.15 15.82 13.03
CA SER A 252 36.90 14.85 13.83
C SER A 252 36.31 13.46 13.87
N VAL A 253 35.08 13.30 13.38
CA VAL A 253 34.40 11.99 13.27
C VAL A 253 34.91 11.25 12.07
N ASP A 254 35.41 10.06 12.26
CA ASP A 254 35.87 9.21 11.18
C ASP A 254 34.72 8.82 10.25
N GLY A 255 34.93 8.94 8.93
CA GLY A 255 33.89 8.71 7.93
C GLY A 255 32.88 9.86 7.75
N TYR A 256 33.04 11.01 8.44
CA TYR A 256 32.21 12.19 8.17
C TYR A 256 32.51 12.78 6.79
N ILE A 257 31.47 13.03 6.00
CA ILE A 257 31.60 13.57 4.64
C ILE A 257 31.31 15.08 4.61
N GLY A 258 30.24 15.52 5.26
CA GLY A 258 29.85 16.92 5.25
C GLY A 258 28.42 17.14 5.76
N THR A 259 28.04 18.41 5.88
CA THR A 259 26.67 18.82 6.20
C THR A 259 26.10 19.63 5.05
N ILE A 260 24.91 19.28 4.59
CA ILE A 260 24.17 20.06 3.62
C ILE A 260 22.99 20.78 4.30
N LEU A 261 22.70 21.98 3.78
CA LEU A 261 21.51 22.74 4.11
C LEU A 261 20.52 22.57 2.96
N ALA A 262 19.29 22.24 3.25
CA ALA A 262 18.28 21.98 2.23
C ALA A 262 17.01 22.77 2.53
N GLU A 263 16.33 23.15 1.45
CA GLU A 263 14.98 23.72 1.49
C GLU A 263 13.95 22.59 1.39
N GLY A 264 12.89 22.70 2.19
CA GLY A 264 11.76 21.80 2.12
C GLY A 264 10.84 22.11 0.93
N SER A 265 9.90 21.24 0.65
CA SER A 265 8.99 21.36 -0.51
C SER A 265 8.03 22.55 -0.47
N GLY A 266 7.99 23.31 0.62
CA GLY A 266 7.20 24.54 0.75
C GLY A 266 5.68 24.37 0.84
N ASN A 267 5.17 23.13 0.84
CA ASN A 267 3.73 22.90 1.01
C ASN A 267 3.27 23.33 2.40
N ALA A 268 2.02 23.80 2.48
CA ALA A 268 1.41 24.15 3.75
C ALA A 268 1.50 22.98 4.74
N GLY A 269 2.11 23.22 5.89
CA GLY A 269 2.34 22.19 6.87
C GLY A 269 3.68 21.46 6.76
N ALA A 270 4.48 21.69 5.74
CA ALA A 270 5.80 21.11 5.60
C ALA A 270 6.88 21.98 6.28
N GLN A 271 7.92 21.33 6.73
CA GLN A 271 9.13 21.98 7.21
C GLN A 271 9.81 22.71 6.06
N LYS A 272 10.07 24.01 6.21
CA LYS A 272 10.64 24.84 5.12
C LYS A 272 12.10 24.57 4.86
N GLY A 273 12.86 24.19 5.89
CA GLY A 273 14.27 23.91 5.73
C GLY A 273 14.79 22.94 6.79
N TYR A 274 15.89 22.28 6.45
CA TYR A 274 16.56 21.31 7.32
C TYR A 274 18.04 21.21 7.01
N ALA A 275 18.79 20.54 7.86
CA ALA A 275 20.17 20.19 7.59
C ALA A 275 20.35 18.67 7.69
N LEU A 276 21.33 18.13 6.96
CA LEU A 276 21.70 16.72 6.96
C LEU A 276 23.18 16.58 7.23
N ALA A 277 23.56 15.92 8.31
CA ALA A 277 24.93 15.47 8.52
C ALA A 277 25.13 14.14 7.78
N ILE A 278 26.08 14.08 6.88
CA ILE A 278 26.32 12.96 5.97
C ILE A 278 27.62 12.26 6.32
N ALA A 279 27.61 10.94 6.37
CA ALA A 279 28.77 10.12 6.66
C ALA A 279 28.74 8.76 5.93
N GLU A 280 29.85 8.04 5.92
CA GLU A 280 29.99 6.72 5.33
C GLU A 280 29.20 5.62 6.08
N THR A 281 28.93 5.85 7.37
CA THR A 281 28.17 4.92 8.19
C THR A 281 27.08 5.66 8.97
N LYS A 282 26.01 4.95 9.35
CA LYS A 282 24.95 5.52 10.19
C LYS A 282 25.50 6.02 11.53
N HIS A 283 26.37 5.24 12.16
CA HIS A 283 26.99 5.63 13.45
C HIS A 283 27.79 6.92 13.33
N ALA A 284 28.59 7.07 12.26
CA ALA A 284 29.34 8.29 11.99
C ALA A 284 28.42 9.49 11.71
N ALA A 285 27.30 9.27 10.97
CA ALA A 285 26.33 10.33 10.72
C ALA A 285 25.67 10.82 12.01
N ASP A 286 25.28 9.90 12.89
CA ASP A 286 24.70 10.22 14.20
C ASP A 286 25.71 10.99 15.08
N ALA A 287 26.94 10.48 15.22
CA ALA A 287 28.00 11.14 16.01
C ALA A 287 28.36 12.52 15.45
N ALA A 288 28.43 12.67 14.14
CA ALA A 288 28.71 13.95 13.50
C ALA A 288 27.56 14.96 13.73
N ALA A 289 26.32 14.51 13.64
CA ALA A 289 25.14 15.35 13.83
C ALA A 289 25.10 16.01 15.22
N ASP A 290 25.55 15.32 16.26
CA ASP A 290 25.63 15.84 17.62
C ASP A 290 26.66 16.98 17.76
N LEU A 291 27.63 17.04 16.85
CA LEU A 291 28.71 18.05 16.84
C LEU A 291 28.42 19.21 15.88
N VAL A 292 27.49 19.03 14.94
CA VAL A 292 27.10 20.07 13.98
C VAL A 292 26.23 21.12 14.65
N LYS A 293 26.58 22.39 14.43
CA LYS A 293 25.79 23.54 14.90
C LYS A 293 25.16 24.26 13.73
N VAL A 294 23.85 24.27 13.67
CA VAL A 294 23.09 24.99 12.67
C VAL A 294 22.53 26.28 13.26
N GLN A 295 22.75 27.39 12.58
CA GLN A 295 22.08 28.65 12.88
C GLN A 295 20.79 28.69 12.08
N TRP A 296 19.68 28.85 12.78
CA TRP A 296 18.34 28.88 12.21
C TRP A 296 17.76 30.29 12.15
N ASP A 297 17.05 30.59 11.08
CA ASP A 297 16.00 31.58 11.08
C ASP A 297 14.71 30.89 11.51
N LEU A 298 14.18 31.28 12.65
CA LEU A 298 13.00 30.59 13.21
C LEU A 298 11.70 31.03 12.54
N GLY A 299 11.74 32.11 11.74
CA GLY A 299 10.56 32.61 11.02
C GLY A 299 9.46 33.15 11.93
N PRO A 300 8.24 33.25 11.41
CA PRO A 300 7.11 33.92 12.10
C PRO A 300 6.56 33.12 13.29
N TYR A 301 6.97 31.89 13.48
CA TYR A 301 6.47 30.98 14.53
C TYR A 301 7.50 30.75 15.64
N ALA A 302 8.49 31.62 15.74
CA ALA A 302 9.58 31.50 16.73
C ALA A 302 9.10 31.40 18.19
N ASP A 303 8.00 32.08 18.50
CA ASP A 303 7.44 32.15 19.85
C ASP A 303 6.29 31.15 20.10
N VAL A 304 6.02 30.26 19.12
CA VAL A 304 4.97 29.24 19.29
C VAL A 304 5.52 28.10 20.13
N SER A 305 4.83 27.81 21.21
CA SER A 305 5.12 26.67 22.12
C SER A 305 3.85 25.88 22.38
N ASP A 306 3.98 24.70 23.00
CA ASP A 306 2.83 23.90 23.42
C ASP A 306 1.91 24.69 24.34
N GLU A 307 2.47 25.53 25.23
CA GLU A 307 1.69 26.38 26.12
C GLU A 307 0.88 27.42 25.35
N THR A 308 1.49 28.11 24.37
CA THR A 308 0.76 29.10 23.54
C THR A 308 -0.33 28.45 22.73
N LEU A 309 -0.10 27.24 22.16
CA LEU A 309 -1.12 26.49 21.42
C LEU A 309 -2.28 26.04 22.31
N VAL A 310 -1.98 25.55 23.52
CA VAL A 310 -3.05 25.16 24.47
C VAL A 310 -3.87 26.36 24.92
N ASN A 311 -3.23 27.50 25.17
CA ASN A 311 -3.93 28.71 25.57
C ASN A 311 -4.82 29.28 24.45
N GLU A 312 -4.33 29.25 23.20
CA GLU A 312 -5.12 29.63 22.03
C GLU A 312 -6.30 28.67 21.84
N ALA A 313 -6.09 27.35 21.92
CA ALA A 313 -7.16 26.37 21.83
C ALA A 313 -8.24 26.58 22.90
N LYS A 314 -7.87 26.85 24.14
CA LYS A 314 -8.82 27.19 25.23
C LYS A 314 -9.59 28.48 24.95
N SER A 315 -8.94 29.49 24.39
CA SER A 315 -9.58 30.74 23.98
C SER A 315 -10.64 30.49 22.89
N LEU A 316 -10.28 29.72 21.86
CA LEU A 316 -11.20 29.38 20.75
C LEU A 316 -12.39 28.52 21.19
N ILE A 317 -12.19 27.56 22.10
CA ILE A 317 -13.30 26.73 22.64
C ILE A 317 -14.31 27.57 23.42
N ASN A 318 -13.86 28.63 24.08
CA ASN A 318 -14.73 29.51 24.85
C ASN A 318 -15.38 30.65 24.02
N ASP A 319 -14.96 30.81 22.78
CA ASP A 319 -15.58 31.79 21.86
C ASP A 319 -16.72 31.15 21.05
N PRO A 320 -17.98 31.52 21.29
CA PRO A 320 -19.13 30.96 20.58
C PRO A 320 -19.14 31.26 19.07
N ASN A 321 -18.30 32.19 18.61
CA ASN A 321 -18.19 32.59 17.21
C ASN A 321 -16.95 32.00 16.53
N ALA A 322 -16.10 31.29 17.27
CA ALA A 322 -14.90 30.67 16.70
C ALA A 322 -15.23 29.32 16.03
N GLY A 323 -14.57 29.09 14.92
CA GLY A 323 -14.65 27.82 14.20
C GLY A 323 -15.79 27.74 13.18
N LEU A 324 -15.77 26.64 12.43
CA LEU A 324 -16.81 26.24 11.48
C LEU A 324 -17.47 24.97 12.00
N ALA A 325 -18.79 24.90 11.92
CA ALA A 325 -19.49 23.66 12.22
C ALA A 325 -19.14 22.62 11.15
N TRP A 326 -18.49 21.54 11.57
CA TRP A 326 -18.17 20.41 10.70
C TRP A 326 -19.35 19.45 10.57
N VAL A 327 -20.03 19.21 11.68
CA VAL A 327 -21.27 18.42 11.76
C VAL A 327 -22.24 19.16 12.67
N LEU A 328 -23.47 19.32 12.23
CA LEU A 328 -24.59 19.84 13.03
C LEU A 328 -25.68 18.76 13.04
N ASP A 329 -25.64 17.90 14.04
CA ASP A 329 -26.64 16.87 14.27
C ASP A 329 -27.10 16.95 15.74
N GLY A 330 -28.41 17.11 15.92
CA GLY A 330 -29.00 17.29 17.25
C GLY A 330 -28.83 18.71 17.85
N ASP A 331 -29.16 18.84 19.13
CA ASP A 331 -28.99 20.09 19.89
C ASP A 331 -27.76 20.00 20.82
N VAL A 332 -26.65 20.56 20.35
CA VAL A 332 -25.36 20.56 21.07
C VAL A 332 -25.44 21.28 22.43
N LYS A 333 -26.44 22.19 22.63
CA LYS A 333 -26.63 22.90 23.89
C LYS A 333 -27.45 22.12 24.91
N ALA A 334 -28.24 21.17 24.43
CA ALA A 334 -29.07 20.32 25.28
C ALA A 334 -28.34 19.06 25.79
N GLY A 335 -27.23 18.68 25.16
CA GLY A 335 -26.37 17.57 25.56
C GLY A 335 -25.20 18.03 26.39
#